data_07c464ca568b907a698348ca8ea1a3da
#
_entry.id   07c464ca568b907a698348ca8ea1a3da
#
_cell.length_a   1.000
_cell.length_b   1.000
_cell.length_c   1.000
_cell.angle_alpha   90.00
_cell.angle_beta   90.00
_cell.angle_gamma   90.00
#
_symmetry.space_group_name_H-M   'P 1'
#
loop_
_entity.id
_entity.type
_entity.pdbx_description
1 polymer ?
#
loop_
_entity_poly.entity_id
_entity_poly.type
_entity_poly.pdbx_seq_one_letter_code
_entity_poly.pdbx_strand_id
1 'polypeptide(L)'
;MVVDQYEVPAYKEVNPGLFTSISFPFLFGVMFGDVFAGTLLLSAGLYFCCAPQTPGSVAAAVAPGRHFLLMMGIFSVFCGIIYNDFTSVSMYLFGDSCWEMPAHGSNTATAKPDCVYPIGLDPTWYMAQNEILFVNSVKMKIALILGVL
;
A
#
# COMPACT_ATOMS: atom_id res chain seq x y z
N MET A 1 17.60 11.76 7.92
CA MET A 1 16.20 11.94 8.35
C MET A 1 15.42 10.60 8.44
N VAL A 2 15.22 9.83 7.37
CA VAL A 2 14.53 8.51 7.49
C VAL A 2 15.45 7.46 8.10
N VAL A 3 16.70 7.42 7.70
CA VAL A 3 17.72 6.52 8.26
C VAL A 3 17.97 6.80 9.75
N ASP A 4 17.98 8.06 10.14
CA ASP A 4 18.23 8.49 11.53
C ASP A 4 17.12 8.06 12.51
N GLN A 5 15.99 7.56 12.01
CA GLN A 5 14.91 6.98 12.85
C GLN A 5 15.27 5.60 13.38
N TYR A 6 16.16 4.89 12.70
CA TYR A 6 16.58 3.54 13.08
C TYR A 6 17.92 3.57 13.79
N GLU A 7 18.95 4.14 13.15
CA GLU A 7 20.29 4.27 13.69
C GLU A 7 21.09 5.30 12.86
N VAL A 8 22.03 6.00 13.51
CA VAL A 8 22.94 6.89 12.79
C VAL A 8 24.14 6.06 12.31
N PRO A 9 24.37 5.95 10.97
CA PRO A 9 25.48 5.16 10.44
C PRO A 9 26.83 5.66 10.94
N ALA A 10 27.71 4.73 11.33
CA ALA A 10 29.06 5.06 11.73
C ALA A 10 29.92 5.50 10.53
N TYR A 11 31.00 6.21 10.81
CA TYR A 11 31.92 6.68 9.77
C TYR A 11 32.54 5.50 9.01
N LYS A 12 32.42 5.50 7.66
CA LYS A 12 32.84 4.44 6.72
C LYS A 12 31.87 3.26 6.56
N GLU A 13 30.67 3.30 7.12
CA GLU A 13 29.63 2.33 6.79
C GLU A 13 28.94 2.66 5.47
N VAL A 14 28.36 1.61 4.84
CA VAL A 14 27.56 1.80 3.63
C VAL A 14 26.32 2.58 4.00
N ASN A 15 26.02 3.66 3.27
CA ASN A 15 24.84 4.48 3.53
C ASN A 15 23.56 3.70 3.11
N PRO A 16 22.74 3.25 4.05
CA PRO A 16 21.50 2.53 3.74
C PRO A 16 20.40 3.42 3.17
N GLY A 17 20.63 4.76 3.16
CA GLY A 17 19.62 5.74 2.74
C GLY A 17 19.11 5.55 1.33
N LEU A 18 19.93 5.03 0.40
CA LEU A 18 19.49 4.75 -0.96
C LEU A 18 18.45 3.64 -1.02
N PHE A 19 18.70 2.54 -0.32
CA PHE A 19 17.76 1.42 -0.25
C PHE A 19 16.50 1.79 0.54
N THR A 20 16.67 2.44 1.68
CA THR A 20 15.57 2.86 2.54
C THR A 20 14.66 3.88 1.86
N SER A 21 15.19 4.73 1.00
CA SER A 21 14.39 5.74 0.28
C SER A 21 13.37 5.14 -0.68
N ILE A 22 13.59 3.92 -1.15
CA ILE A 22 12.66 3.19 -2.03
C ILE A 22 11.86 2.15 -1.25
N SER A 23 12.53 1.34 -0.41
CA SER A 23 11.90 0.24 0.30
C SER A 23 10.88 0.71 1.35
N PHE A 24 11.17 1.79 2.06
CA PHE A 24 10.24 2.29 3.09
C PHE A 24 8.91 2.80 2.51
N PRO A 25 8.88 3.67 1.45
CA PRO A 25 7.62 4.07 0.83
C PRO A 25 6.85 2.89 0.23
N PHE A 26 7.55 1.90 -0.30
CA PHE A 26 6.92 0.68 -0.82
C PHE A 26 6.29 -0.15 0.30
N LEU A 27 7.02 -0.43 1.39
CA LEU A 27 6.49 -1.15 2.55
C LEU A 27 5.34 -0.39 3.22
N PHE A 28 5.42 0.93 3.26
CA PHE A 28 4.29 1.76 3.69
C PHE A 28 3.06 1.50 2.82
N GLY A 29 3.22 1.52 1.49
CA GLY A 29 2.14 1.21 0.55
C GLY A 29 1.58 -0.21 0.74
N VAL A 30 2.43 -1.21 0.99
CA VAL A 30 1.99 -2.60 1.27
C VAL A 30 1.12 -2.67 2.52
N MET A 31 1.48 -1.92 3.57
CA MET A 31 0.71 -1.93 4.83
C MET A 31 -0.56 -1.09 4.75
N PHE A 32 -0.49 0.10 4.15
CA PHE A 32 -1.57 1.07 4.02
C PHE A 32 -2.12 1.17 2.59
N GLY A 33 -2.14 0.05 1.87
CA GLY A 33 -2.63 -0.02 0.50
C GLY A 33 -4.15 0.17 0.45
N ASP A 34 -4.56 1.41 0.22
CA ASP A 34 -5.94 1.83 0.00
C ASP A 34 -5.94 2.93 -1.07
N VAL A 35 -6.82 2.82 -2.04
CA VAL A 35 -6.89 3.77 -3.15
C VAL A 35 -7.27 5.16 -2.66
N PHE A 36 -8.23 5.30 -1.77
CA PHE A 36 -8.67 6.60 -1.28
C PHE A 36 -7.59 7.28 -0.43
N ALA A 37 -7.08 6.60 0.60
CA ALA A 37 -6.02 7.15 1.44
C ALA A 37 -4.74 7.44 0.65
N GLY A 38 -4.40 6.56 -0.30
CA GLY A 38 -3.28 6.75 -1.22
C GLY A 38 -3.43 7.97 -2.12
N THR A 39 -4.61 8.19 -2.71
CA THR A 39 -4.86 9.38 -3.55
C THR A 39 -4.83 10.67 -2.75
N LEU A 40 -5.30 10.65 -1.50
CA LEU A 40 -5.24 11.79 -0.61
C LEU A 40 -3.77 12.13 -0.26
N LEU A 41 -2.97 11.12 0.06
CA LEU A 41 -1.56 11.29 0.34
C LEU A 41 -0.77 11.74 -0.91
N LEU A 42 -1.11 11.21 -2.08
CA LEU A 42 -0.53 11.59 -3.36
C LEU A 42 -0.85 13.05 -3.71
N SER A 43 -2.10 13.48 -3.53
CA SER A 43 -2.50 14.87 -3.78
C SER A 43 -1.81 15.84 -2.83
N ALA A 44 -1.66 15.49 -1.55
CA ALA A 44 -0.89 16.26 -0.59
C ALA A 44 0.61 16.34 -0.98
N GLY A 45 1.20 15.22 -1.39
CA GLY A 45 2.58 15.16 -1.86
C GLY A 45 2.81 16.04 -3.09
N LEU A 46 1.91 15.99 -4.08
CA LEU A 46 1.93 16.86 -5.26
C LEU A 46 1.79 18.34 -4.88
N TYR A 47 0.86 18.66 -4.00
CA TYR A 47 0.70 20.02 -3.50
C TYR A 47 1.97 20.55 -2.88
N PHE A 48 2.63 19.81 -1.96
CA PHE A 48 3.87 20.23 -1.33
C PHE A 48 5.07 20.27 -2.27
N CYS A 49 5.05 19.49 -3.36
CA CYS A 49 6.08 19.59 -4.40
C CYS A 49 5.93 20.87 -5.26
N CYS A 50 4.69 21.29 -5.53
CA CYS A 50 4.38 22.44 -6.39
C CYS A 50 4.25 23.75 -5.58
N ALA A 51 3.96 23.69 -4.28
CA ALA A 51 3.74 24.87 -3.45
C ALA A 51 5.01 25.71 -3.27
N PRO A 52 4.89 27.06 -3.31
CA PRO A 52 6.01 27.94 -3.05
C PRO A 52 6.50 27.81 -1.59
N GLN A 53 7.80 27.64 -1.42
CA GLN A 53 8.41 27.41 -0.10
C GLN A 53 8.70 28.74 0.58
N THR A 54 7.66 29.42 1.04
CA THR A 54 7.83 30.66 1.81
C THR A 54 8.29 30.34 3.24
N PRO A 55 9.29 31.05 3.78
CA PRO A 55 9.75 30.84 5.15
C PRO A 55 8.60 30.97 6.16
N GLY A 56 8.47 29.98 7.06
CA GLY A 56 7.38 29.93 8.04
C GLY A 56 6.08 29.26 7.57
N SER A 57 6.00 28.81 6.30
CA SER A 57 4.84 28.04 5.83
C SER A 57 4.97 26.54 6.18
N VAL A 58 3.83 25.86 6.26
CA VAL A 58 3.77 24.38 6.44
C VAL A 58 4.52 23.69 5.30
N ALA A 59 4.44 24.24 4.09
CA ALA A 59 5.18 23.72 2.93
C ALA A 59 6.70 23.74 3.13
N ALA A 60 7.23 24.77 3.75
CA ALA A 60 8.66 24.84 4.08
C ALA A 60 9.07 23.81 5.15
N ALA A 61 8.20 23.54 6.12
CA ALA A 61 8.46 22.54 7.16
C ALA A 61 8.47 21.11 6.58
N VAL A 62 7.61 20.81 5.61
CA VAL A 62 7.50 19.50 4.94
C VAL A 62 8.49 19.35 3.78
N ALA A 63 9.09 20.45 3.30
CA ALA A 63 9.98 20.48 2.14
C ALA A 63 11.04 19.36 2.11
N PRO A 64 11.76 19.03 3.19
CA PRO A 64 12.78 17.98 3.15
C PRO A 64 12.21 16.56 2.91
N GLY A 65 10.94 16.33 3.23
CA GLY A 65 10.26 15.03 3.07
C GLY A 65 9.24 14.97 1.94
N ARG A 66 9.04 16.03 1.16
CA ARG A 66 7.96 16.11 0.15
C ARG A 66 8.00 15.02 -0.91
N HIS A 67 9.19 14.70 -1.42
CA HIS A 67 9.35 13.64 -2.43
C HIS A 67 9.08 12.26 -1.84
N PHE A 68 9.44 12.08 -0.58
CA PHE A 68 9.18 10.86 0.17
C PHE A 68 7.67 10.65 0.38
N LEU A 69 6.95 11.70 0.76
CA LEU A 69 5.50 11.70 0.89
C LEU A 69 4.82 11.37 -0.45
N LEU A 70 5.32 11.93 -1.55
CA LEU A 70 4.85 11.63 -2.90
C LEU A 70 5.01 10.16 -3.25
N MET A 71 6.19 9.58 -2.98
CA MET A 71 6.45 8.15 -3.23
C MET A 71 5.54 7.25 -2.38
N MET A 72 5.32 7.59 -1.11
CA MET A 72 4.38 6.87 -0.24
C MET A 72 2.97 6.88 -0.82
N GLY A 73 2.51 8.02 -1.34
CA GLY A 73 1.21 8.14 -2.01
C GLY A 73 1.11 7.26 -3.27
N ILE A 74 2.13 7.29 -4.13
CA ILE A 74 2.18 6.47 -5.35
C ILE A 74 2.08 4.98 -5.02
N PHE A 75 2.91 4.49 -4.10
CA PHE A 75 2.91 3.08 -3.72
C PHE A 75 1.63 2.66 -2.98
N SER A 76 1.05 3.55 -2.17
CA SER A 76 -0.23 3.28 -1.50
C SER A 76 -1.38 3.10 -2.49
N VAL A 77 -1.48 3.98 -3.52
CA VAL A 77 -2.46 3.83 -4.61
C VAL A 77 -2.22 2.54 -5.37
N PHE A 78 -0.97 2.25 -5.73
CA PHE A 78 -0.61 1.03 -6.46
C PHE A 78 -1.03 -0.24 -5.70
N CYS A 79 -0.69 -0.31 -4.41
CA CYS A 79 -1.09 -1.45 -3.57
C CYS A 79 -2.61 -1.51 -3.37
N GLY A 80 -3.29 -0.37 -3.21
CA GLY A 80 -4.74 -0.30 -3.09
C GLY A 80 -5.46 -0.84 -4.33
N ILE A 81 -4.96 -0.55 -5.53
CA ILE A 81 -5.47 -1.12 -6.78
C ILE A 81 -5.27 -2.64 -6.83
N ILE A 82 -4.10 -3.14 -6.40
CA ILE A 82 -3.83 -4.59 -6.36
C ILE A 82 -4.70 -5.29 -5.32
N TYR A 83 -4.95 -4.63 -4.19
CA TYR A 83 -5.83 -5.20 -3.16
C TYR A 83 -7.31 -5.07 -3.49
N ASN A 84 -7.67 -4.30 -4.52
CA ASN A 84 -9.06 -3.92 -4.83
C ASN A 84 -9.77 -3.23 -3.66
N ASP A 85 -9.02 -2.44 -2.89
CA ASP A 85 -9.50 -1.78 -1.68
C ASP A 85 -9.72 -0.28 -1.90
N PHE A 86 -10.96 0.15 -1.68
CA PHE A 86 -11.34 1.56 -1.62
C PHE A 86 -12.03 1.83 -0.28
N THR A 87 -11.28 2.20 0.72
CA THR A 87 -11.81 2.49 2.07
C THR A 87 -12.59 1.32 2.66
N SER A 88 -12.01 0.11 2.60
CA SER A 88 -12.65 -1.15 3.03
C SER A 88 -13.89 -1.55 2.21
N VAL A 89 -14.08 -0.95 1.04
CA VAL A 89 -15.08 -1.38 0.06
C VAL A 89 -14.36 -2.05 -1.10
N SER A 90 -14.76 -3.29 -1.39
CA SER A 90 -14.17 -4.02 -2.52
C SER A 90 -14.53 -3.37 -3.85
N MET A 91 -13.52 -3.18 -4.70
CA MET A 91 -13.70 -2.74 -6.07
C MET A 91 -13.68 -3.94 -7.01
N TYR A 92 -14.46 -3.87 -8.09
CA TYR A 92 -14.47 -4.88 -9.16
C TYR A 92 -13.75 -4.35 -10.40
N LEU A 93 -12.49 -3.89 -10.22
CA LEU A 93 -11.73 -3.23 -11.29
C LEU A 93 -11.33 -4.18 -12.43
N PHE A 94 -11.01 -5.41 -12.12
CA PHE A 94 -10.42 -6.37 -13.07
C PHE A 94 -11.38 -7.48 -13.49
N GLY A 95 -12.65 -7.40 -13.12
CA GLY A 95 -13.69 -8.37 -13.47
C GLY A 95 -14.50 -8.88 -12.29
N ASP A 96 -15.40 -9.79 -12.60
CA ASP A 96 -16.25 -10.43 -11.61
C ASP A 96 -15.46 -11.42 -10.75
N SER A 97 -15.93 -11.67 -9.54
CA SER A 97 -15.32 -12.63 -8.64
C SER A 97 -15.39 -14.06 -9.18
N CYS A 98 -14.31 -14.80 -8.95
CA CYS A 98 -14.22 -16.24 -9.25
C CYS A 98 -14.82 -17.13 -8.14
N TRP A 99 -15.39 -16.54 -7.11
CA TRP A 99 -16.05 -17.25 -6.03
C TRP A 99 -17.56 -17.05 -6.08
N GLU A 100 -18.29 -18.12 -5.89
CA GLU A 100 -19.76 -18.07 -5.74
C GLU A 100 -20.12 -17.97 -4.28
N MET A 101 -20.92 -16.95 -3.95
CA MET A 101 -21.48 -16.82 -2.62
C MET A 101 -22.48 -17.94 -2.38
N PRO A 102 -22.47 -18.59 -1.20
CA PRO A 102 -23.41 -19.63 -0.89
C PRO A 102 -24.84 -19.09 -0.89
N ALA A 103 -25.76 -19.82 -1.52
CA ALA A 103 -27.19 -19.65 -1.28
C ALA A 103 -27.47 -19.84 0.21
N HIS A 104 -28.46 -19.13 0.73
CA HIS A 104 -28.86 -19.11 2.14
C HIS A 104 -28.62 -20.46 2.88
N GLY A 105 -27.70 -20.46 3.84
CA GLY A 105 -27.50 -21.55 4.80
C GLY A 105 -26.09 -22.19 4.84
N SER A 106 -25.21 -21.93 3.92
CA SER A 106 -23.80 -22.40 4.00
C SER A 106 -22.83 -21.24 4.22
N ASN A 107 -21.86 -21.43 5.12
CA ASN A 107 -20.85 -20.42 5.44
C ASN A 107 -19.57 -20.54 4.59
N THR A 108 -19.60 -21.33 3.51
CA THR A 108 -18.43 -21.61 2.68
C THR A 108 -18.69 -21.19 1.24
N ALA A 109 -17.90 -20.26 0.72
CA ALA A 109 -17.90 -19.91 -0.69
C ALA A 109 -17.23 -21.03 -1.52
N THR A 110 -17.75 -21.32 -2.70
CA THR A 110 -17.19 -22.31 -3.64
C THR A 110 -16.47 -21.61 -4.79
N ALA A 111 -15.27 -22.08 -5.10
CA ALA A 111 -14.54 -21.58 -6.25
C ALA A 111 -15.17 -22.08 -7.56
N LYS A 112 -15.34 -21.20 -8.54
CA LYS A 112 -15.76 -21.58 -9.89
C LYS A 112 -14.65 -22.40 -10.55
N PRO A 113 -14.99 -23.54 -11.18
CA PRO A 113 -14.02 -24.29 -11.95
C PRO A 113 -13.50 -23.42 -13.12
N ASP A 114 -12.20 -23.48 -13.39
CA ASP A 114 -11.51 -22.78 -14.46
C ASP A 114 -11.55 -21.23 -14.41
N CYS A 115 -11.83 -20.64 -13.27
CA CYS A 115 -11.76 -19.19 -13.07
C CYS A 115 -10.54 -18.81 -12.23
N VAL A 116 -9.75 -17.87 -12.74
CA VAL A 116 -8.64 -17.26 -12.01
C VAL A 116 -8.80 -15.75 -12.10
N TYR A 117 -8.83 -15.08 -10.96
CA TYR A 117 -8.90 -13.61 -10.95
C TYR A 117 -7.63 -13.02 -11.57
N PRO A 118 -7.73 -12.14 -12.57
CA PRO A 118 -6.60 -11.80 -13.44
C PRO A 118 -5.48 -11.05 -12.72
N ILE A 119 -5.80 -10.10 -11.85
CA ILE A 119 -4.80 -9.26 -11.16
C ILE A 119 -5.29 -8.93 -9.74
N GLY A 120 -4.40 -9.13 -8.75
CA GLY A 120 -4.66 -8.71 -7.38
C GLY A 120 -5.50 -9.68 -6.56
N LEU A 121 -6.13 -9.16 -5.51
CA LEU A 121 -7.00 -9.92 -4.62
C LEU A 121 -8.43 -9.96 -5.16
N ASP A 122 -9.05 -11.14 -5.07
CA ASP A 122 -10.46 -11.28 -5.43
C ASP A 122 -11.35 -10.49 -4.43
N PRO A 123 -12.29 -9.66 -4.89
CA PRO A 123 -13.13 -8.83 -4.05
C PRO A 123 -14.01 -9.62 -3.06
N THR A 124 -14.25 -10.90 -3.28
CA THR A 124 -15.03 -11.75 -2.37
C THR A 124 -14.35 -11.92 -1.01
N TRP A 125 -13.03 -11.80 -0.92
CA TRP A 125 -12.32 -11.88 0.36
C TRP A 125 -12.78 -10.83 1.38
N TYR A 126 -13.24 -9.65 0.93
CA TYR A 126 -13.77 -8.59 1.80
C TYR A 126 -15.09 -8.94 2.49
N MET A 127 -15.77 -10.00 2.05
CA MET A 127 -16.99 -10.51 2.69
C MET A 127 -16.73 -11.72 3.59
N ALA A 128 -15.49 -12.22 3.63
CA ALA A 128 -15.12 -13.39 4.40
C ALA A 128 -14.88 -13.04 5.89
N GLN A 129 -15.29 -13.89 6.82
CA GLN A 129 -15.03 -13.68 8.25
C GLN A 129 -13.54 -13.70 8.61
N ASN A 130 -12.71 -14.33 7.78
CA ASN A 130 -11.26 -14.42 7.94
C ASN A 130 -10.47 -13.46 7.04
N GLU A 131 -11.13 -12.43 6.51
CA GLU A 131 -10.52 -11.40 5.65
C GLU A 131 -9.22 -10.84 6.21
N ILE A 132 -9.27 -10.33 7.44
CA ILE A 132 -8.13 -9.68 8.11
C ILE A 132 -6.95 -10.64 8.21
N LEU A 133 -7.19 -11.90 8.57
CA LEU A 133 -6.15 -12.91 8.70
C LEU A 133 -5.49 -13.21 7.35
N PHE A 134 -6.29 -13.33 6.30
CA PHE A 134 -5.80 -13.60 4.95
C PHE A 134 -5.00 -12.42 4.39
N VAL A 135 -5.57 -11.22 4.41
CA VAL A 135 -4.92 -10.00 3.89
C VAL A 135 -3.62 -9.69 4.63
N ASN A 136 -3.61 -9.80 5.96
CA ASN A 136 -2.38 -9.61 6.74
C ASN A 136 -1.31 -10.67 6.41
N SER A 137 -1.71 -11.93 6.20
CA SER A 137 -0.77 -12.98 5.78
C SER A 137 -0.13 -12.66 4.43
N VAL A 138 -0.89 -12.13 3.46
CA VAL A 138 -0.39 -11.69 2.16
C VAL A 138 0.59 -10.52 2.32
N LYS A 139 0.22 -9.50 3.09
CA LYS A 139 1.07 -8.33 3.36
C LYS A 139 2.40 -8.73 4.02
N MET A 140 2.35 -9.62 5.02
CA MET A 140 3.54 -10.14 5.69
C MET A 140 4.45 -10.91 4.73
N LYS A 141 3.89 -11.74 3.84
CA LYS A 141 4.68 -12.49 2.85
C LYS A 141 5.36 -11.56 1.86
N ILE A 142 4.67 -10.53 1.37
CA ILE A 142 5.26 -9.52 0.48
C ILE A 142 6.41 -8.78 1.19
N ALA A 143 6.20 -8.35 2.42
CA ALA A 143 7.23 -7.68 3.20
C ALA A 143 8.46 -8.57 3.46
N LEU A 144 8.25 -9.86 3.72
CA LEU A 144 9.32 -10.82 3.93
C LEU A 144 10.12 -11.07 2.64
N ILE A 145 9.45 -11.24 1.50
CA ILE A 145 10.10 -11.40 0.20
C ILE A 145 10.98 -10.18 -0.11
N LEU A 146 10.46 -8.97 0.11
CA LEU A 146 11.23 -7.75 -0.12
C LEU A 146 12.42 -7.62 0.84
N GLY A 147 12.28 -8.10 2.07
CA GLY A 147 13.36 -8.02 3.07
C GLY A 147 14.50 -9.04 2.83
N VAL A 148 14.25 -10.08 2.04
CA VAL A 148 15.24 -11.12 1.70
C VAL A 148 15.97 -10.80 0.39
N LEU A 149 15.33 -10.05 -0.52
CA LEU A 149 15.92 -9.59 -1.80
C LEU A 149 16.91 -8.45 -1.58
#